data_b56ae4e65f5499412e5948ca93322a5a
#
_entry.id   b56ae4e65f5499412e5948ca93322a5a
#
_cell.length_a   1.000
_cell.length_b   1.000
_cell.length_c   1.000
_cell.angle_alpha   90.00
_cell.angle_beta   90.00
_cell.angle_gamma   90.00
#
_symmetry.space_group_name_H-M   'P 1'
#
loop_
_entity.id
_entity.type
_entity.pdbx_description
1 polymer ?
#
loop_
_entity_poly.entity_id
_entity_poly.type
_entity_poly.pdbx_seq_one_letter_code
_entity_poly.pdbx_strand_id
1 'polypeptide(L)'
;MVDLNMLKTLAPRLLALASFLFMLVMNVLATSLPLNGQATNEISDRYDTLFAPIGFTFAIWGVIYLLLGVYTVVQLVADNAVIRAINPWFIASSLLNGTWIVAWHYEVLWGAAVIIGALLWTLIRINKETTATRTTLGSTLAIRIPFAVYFGWVTVATVANISALLVQAGFADGPWLSAETWTIVVLVVAVTIGTITALVNSSPSYALVLVWAFWGILSRHLSPAEWNAEFPTVILATQILLPVLALVSVIALVRWLRQPVVPLVTTSLRG
;
A
#
# COMPACT_ATOMS: atom_id res chain seq x y z
N MET A 1 -23.27 36.73 1.12
CA MET A 1 -23.24 35.78 2.25
C MET A 1 -22.77 34.46 1.69
N VAL A 2 -21.62 33.94 2.12
CA VAL A 2 -21.14 32.62 1.65
C VAL A 2 -22.08 31.59 2.25
N ASP A 3 -22.61 30.69 1.40
CA ASP A 3 -23.54 29.65 1.84
C ASP A 3 -22.79 28.65 2.75
N LEU A 4 -23.19 28.61 4.01
CA LEU A 4 -22.63 27.70 5.03
C LEU A 4 -22.72 26.22 4.61
N ASN A 5 -23.71 25.84 3.79
CA ASN A 5 -23.84 24.49 3.28
C ASN A 5 -22.78 24.20 2.19
N MET A 6 -22.49 25.17 1.35
CA MET A 6 -21.41 25.06 0.36
C MET A 6 -20.04 24.91 1.04
N LEU A 7 -19.76 25.66 2.11
CA LEU A 7 -18.52 25.50 2.87
C LEU A 7 -18.40 24.12 3.53
N LYS A 8 -19.49 23.58 4.09
CA LYS A 8 -19.50 22.25 4.73
C LYS A 8 -19.18 21.12 3.74
N THR A 9 -19.51 21.28 2.45
CA THR A 9 -19.23 20.28 1.42
C THR A 9 -17.87 20.49 0.76
N LEU A 10 -17.42 21.73 0.61
CA LEU A 10 -16.18 22.07 -0.10
C LEU A 10 -14.94 21.91 0.81
N ALA A 11 -15.03 22.26 2.08
CA ALA A 11 -13.88 22.24 2.99
C ALA A 11 -13.25 20.83 3.12
N PRO A 12 -13.99 19.72 3.32
CA PRO A 12 -13.38 18.39 3.37
C PRO A 12 -12.67 17.99 2.06
N ARG A 13 -13.19 18.43 0.91
CA ARG A 13 -12.62 18.13 -0.41
C ARG A 13 -11.31 18.88 -0.64
N LEU A 14 -11.28 20.16 -0.28
CA LEU A 14 -10.06 20.97 -0.36
C LEU A 14 -9.00 20.49 0.62
N LEU A 15 -9.41 20.05 1.81
CA LEU A 15 -8.49 19.46 2.78
C LEU A 15 -7.92 18.12 2.28
N ALA A 16 -8.73 17.29 1.62
CA ALA A 16 -8.27 16.07 0.97
C ALA A 16 -7.27 16.37 -0.15
N LEU A 17 -7.53 17.38 -1.00
CA LEU A 17 -6.57 17.84 -2.01
C LEU A 17 -5.27 18.32 -1.36
N ALA A 18 -5.36 19.19 -0.36
CA ALA A 18 -4.17 19.76 0.31
C ALA A 18 -3.32 18.68 0.98
N SER A 19 -3.94 17.71 1.66
CA SER A 19 -3.23 16.60 2.28
C SER A 19 -2.58 15.65 1.24
N PHE A 20 -3.22 15.42 0.11
CA PHE A 20 -2.64 14.67 -1.00
C PHE A 20 -1.42 15.41 -1.61
N LEU A 21 -1.53 16.72 -1.83
CA LEU A 21 -0.41 17.53 -2.30
C LEU A 21 0.75 17.52 -1.30
N PHE A 22 0.48 17.61 -0.01
CA PHE A 22 1.49 17.45 1.04
C PHE A 22 2.19 16.08 0.91
N MET A 23 1.44 14.99 0.79
CA MET A 23 2.01 13.65 0.60
C MET A 23 2.92 13.60 -0.64
N LEU A 24 2.46 14.12 -1.79
CA LEU A 24 3.25 14.16 -3.02
C LEU A 24 4.54 14.95 -2.84
N VAL A 25 4.46 16.16 -2.27
CA VAL A 25 5.62 17.02 -2.04
C VAL A 25 6.65 16.30 -1.17
N MET A 26 6.23 15.69 -0.06
CA MET A 26 7.14 14.98 0.83
C MET A 26 7.83 13.80 0.14
N ASN A 27 7.12 13.03 -0.69
CA ASN A 27 7.70 11.91 -1.41
C ASN A 27 8.59 12.34 -2.59
N VAL A 28 8.23 13.43 -3.29
CA VAL A 28 9.11 14.03 -4.32
C VAL A 28 10.39 14.56 -3.70
N LEU A 29 10.31 15.27 -2.58
CA LEU A 29 11.48 15.74 -1.86
C LEU A 29 12.37 14.59 -1.39
N ALA A 30 11.77 13.50 -0.87
CA ALA A 30 12.51 12.32 -0.46
C ALA A 30 13.27 11.63 -1.60
N THR A 31 12.73 11.68 -2.83
CA THR A 31 13.34 11.05 -4.00
C THR A 31 14.31 11.97 -4.74
N SER A 32 13.95 13.27 -4.90
CA SER A 32 14.68 14.22 -5.74
C SER A 32 15.78 14.98 -4.99
N LEU A 33 15.60 15.21 -3.68
CA LEU A 33 16.56 15.90 -2.81
C LEU A 33 17.06 14.96 -1.71
N PRO A 34 17.40 13.73 -2.01
CA PRO A 34 17.37 12.57 -1.11
C PRO A 34 17.48 13.02 0.36
N LEU A 35 16.34 12.99 1.07
CA LEU A 35 16.30 13.35 2.49
C LEU A 35 17.33 12.50 3.23
N ASN A 36 18.14 13.13 4.07
CA ASN A 36 19.25 12.48 4.74
C ASN A 36 20.28 11.83 3.78
N GLY A 37 20.37 12.30 2.50
CA GLY A 37 21.34 11.82 1.52
C GLY A 37 21.11 10.45 0.92
N GLN A 38 19.90 9.87 1.07
CA GLN A 38 19.60 8.50 0.67
C GLN A 38 18.24 8.35 0.01
N ALA A 39 18.10 7.39 -0.92
CA ALA A 39 16.81 7.00 -1.49
C ALA A 39 16.07 6.00 -0.56
N THR A 40 14.75 5.91 -0.74
CA THR A 40 13.89 5.05 0.10
C THR A 40 14.28 3.56 0.04
N ASN A 41 14.70 3.07 -1.13
CA ASN A 41 15.17 1.70 -1.30
C ASN A 41 16.56 1.48 -0.68
N GLU A 42 17.48 2.45 -0.76
CA GLU A 42 18.82 2.35 -0.17
C GLU A 42 18.75 2.17 1.36
N ILE A 43 17.78 2.81 2.02
CA ILE A 43 17.55 2.60 3.45
C ILE A 43 17.03 1.17 3.70
N SER A 44 16.12 0.68 2.84
CA SER A 44 15.64 -0.71 2.93
C SER A 44 16.77 -1.72 2.77
N ASP A 45 17.70 -1.46 1.84
CA ASP A 45 18.83 -2.34 1.55
C ASP A 45 19.86 -2.36 2.69
N ARG A 46 19.99 -1.26 3.45
CA ARG A 46 20.90 -1.17 4.61
C ARG A 46 20.58 -2.16 5.73
N TYR A 47 19.32 -2.53 5.90
CA TYR A 47 18.92 -3.46 6.95
C TYR A 47 19.01 -4.92 6.56
N ASP A 48 19.47 -5.23 5.34
CA ASP A 48 19.76 -6.58 4.80
C ASP A 48 18.67 -7.62 5.10
N THR A 49 17.40 -7.17 5.10
CA THR A 49 16.30 -8.11 5.33
C THR A 49 16.08 -8.95 4.08
N LEU A 50 16.08 -10.29 4.23
CA LEU A 50 15.79 -11.22 3.13
C LEU A 50 14.34 -11.08 2.60
N PHE A 51 13.49 -10.34 3.31
CA PHE A 51 12.12 -10.01 2.87
C PHE A 51 12.07 -8.76 1.97
N ALA A 52 13.12 -7.93 1.93
CA ALA A 52 13.09 -6.71 1.13
C ALA A 52 13.10 -7.04 -0.38
N PRO A 53 12.23 -6.42 -1.20
CA PRO A 53 12.24 -6.61 -2.63
C PRO A 53 13.37 -5.79 -3.28
N ILE A 54 13.75 -6.16 -4.52
CA ILE A 54 14.72 -5.39 -5.32
C ILE A 54 14.25 -3.95 -5.59
N GLY A 55 15.19 -3.02 -5.70
CA GLY A 55 14.93 -1.57 -5.74
C GLY A 55 13.87 -1.10 -6.75
N PHE A 56 13.82 -1.69 -7.98
CA PHE A 56 12.82 -1.29 -8.98
C PHE A 56 11.37 -1.51 -8.52
N THR A 57 11.13 -2.40 -7.56
CA THR A 57 9.80 -2.72 -7.05
C THR A 57 9.14 -1.50 -6.40
N PHE A 58 9.95 -0.58 -5.86
CA PHE A 58 9.47 0.68 -5.26
C PHE A 58 8.86 1.65 -6.28
N ALA A 59 9.03 1.43 -7.60
CA ALA A 59 8.35 2.20 -8.64
C ALA A 59 6.83 2.15 -8.54
N ILE A 60 6.26 1.17 -7.82
CA ILE A 60 4.83 1.09 -7.53
C ILE A 60 4.29 2.33 -6.81
N TRP A 61 5.13 3.08 -6.08
CA TRP A 61 4.72 4.34 -5.48
C TRP A 61 4.23 5.36 -6.53
N GLY A 62 4.91 5.41 -7.70
CA GLY A 62 4.46 6.24 -8.82
C GLY A 62 3.07 5.87 -9.31
N VAL A 63 2.78 4.56 -9.41
CA VAL A 63 1.44 4.05 -9.78
C VAL A 63 0.41 4.44 -8.71
N ILE A 64 0.75 4.29 -7.43
CA ILE A 64 -0.13 4.67 -6.31
C ILE A 64 -0.48 6.15 -6.37
N TYR A 65 0.53 7.03 -6.53
CA TYR A 65 0.28 8.48 -6.57
C TYR A 65 -0.55 8.89 -7.77
N LEU A 66 -0.33 8.28 -8.95
CA LEU A 66 -1.15 8.52 -10.13
C LEU A 66 -2.62 8.13 -9.87
N LEU A 67 -2.85 6.95 -9.33
CA LEU A 67 -4.18 6.45 -9.02
C LEU A 67 -4.89 7.30 -7.94
N LEU A 68 -4.18 7.69 -6.88
CA LEU A 68 -4.72 8.58 -5.85
C LEU A 68 -4.97 10.00 -6.39
N GLY A 69 -4.20 10.44 -7.38
CA GLY A 69 -4.46 11.68 -8.14
C GLY A 69 -5.78 11.62 -8.88
N VAL A 70 -6.09 10.49 -9.53
CA VAL A 70 -7.40 10.26 -10.18
C VAL A 70 -8.53 10.35 -9.14
N TYR A 71 -8.40 9.68 -8.00
CA TYR A 71 -9.38 9.79 -6.90
C TYR A 71 -9.53 11.24 -6.44
N THR A 72 -8.43 11.96 -6.25
CA THR A 72 -8.42 13.35 -5.78
C THR A 72 -9.19 14.27 -6.73
N VAL A 73 -9.03 14.09 -8.05
CA VAL A 73 -9.82 14.85 -9.04
C VAL A 73 -11.30 14.49 -8.97
N VAL A 74 -11.61 13.19 -8.91
CA VAL A 74 -13.01 12.73 -8.86
C VAL A 74 -13.75 13.21 -7.61
N GLN A 75 -13.12 13.19 -6.45
CA GLN A 75 -13.73 13.65 -5.20
C GLN A 75 -14.00 15.17 -5.17
N LEU A 76 -13.32 15.97 -6.02
CA LEU A 76 -13.60 17.40 -6.15
C LEU A 76 -14.91 17.67 -6.90
N VAL A 77 -15.27 16.82 -7.86
CA VAL A 77 -16.42 17.05 -8.76
C VAL A 77 -17.62 16.13 -8.49
N ALA A 78 -17.38 14.95 -7.89
CA ALA A 78 -18.43 13.99 -7.54
C ALA A 78 -18.81 14.09 -6.07
N ASP A 79 -20.10 13.90 -5.78
CA ASP A 79 -20.61 13.80 -4.40
C ASP A 79 -21.45 12.54 -4.24
N ASN A 80 -20.98 11.64 -3.37
CA ASN A 80 -21.73 10.46 -2.97
C ASN A 80 -21.30 10.01 -1.57
N ALA A 81 -22.10 9.12 -0.98
CA ALA A 81 -21.87 8.66 0.40
C ALA A 81 -20.50 7.99 0.58
N VAL A 82 -20.00 7.26 -0.43
CA VAL A 82 -18.71 6.56 -0.38
C VAL A 82 -17.56 7.56 -0.32
N ILE A 83 -17.55 8.58 -1.19
CA ILE A 83 -16.53 9.64 -1.17
C ILE A 83 -16.54 10.38 0.18
N ARG A 84 -17.71 10.72 0.70
CA ARG A 84 -17.82 11.37 2.02
C ARG A 84 -17.29 10.50 3.16
N ALA A 85 -17.50 9.19 3.10
CA ALA A 85 -16.99 8.24 4.09
C ALA A 85 -15.47 8.04 3.97
N ILE A 86 -14.90 8.08 2.75
CA ILE A 86 -13.47 7.90 2.49
C ILE A 86 -12.64 9.13 2.86
N ASN A 87 -13.12 10.34 2.55
CA ASN A 87 -12.31 11.56 2.63
C ASN A 87 -11.60 11.79 3.98
N PRO A 88 -12.22 11.60 5.16
CA PRO A 88 -11.51 11.76 6.43
C PRO A 88 -10.33 10.79 6.57
N TRP A 89 -10.48 9.54 6.13
CA TRP A 89 -9.43 8.53 6.16
C TRP A 89 -8.36 8.77 5.10
N PHE A 90 -8.74 9.30 3.94
CA PHE A 90 -7.81 9.69 2.90
C PHE A 90 -6.93 10.86 3.33
N ILE A 91 -7.48 11.87 4.00
CA ILE A 91 -6.73 12.96 4.61
C ILE A 91 -5.72 12.39 5.62
N ALA A 92 -6.19 11.54 6.54
CA ALA A 92 -5.33 10.92 7.54
C ALA A 92 -4.22 10.06 6.89
N SER A 93 -4.56 9.24 5.89
CA SER A 93 -3.58 8.41 5.17
C SER A 93 -2.52 9.23 4.44
N SER A 94 -2.89 10.36 3.84
CA SER A 94 -1.98 11.26 3.15
C SER A 94 -1.00 11.94 4.11
N LEU A 95 -1.49 12.41 5.24
CA LEU A 95 -0.64 13.00 6.29
C LEU A 95 0.29 11.97 6.90
N LEU A 96 -0.21 10.77 7.22
CA LEU A 96 0.60 9.69 7.77
C LEU A 96 1.68 9.24 6.78
N ASN A 97 1.37 9.12 5.48
CA ASN A 97 2.35 8.75 4.47
C ASN A 97 3.48 9.78 4.36
N GLY A 98 3.12 11.07 4.27
CA GLY A 98 4.13 12.16 4.21
C GLY A 98 4.98 12.25 5.49
N THR A 99 4.43 11.88 6.65
CA THR A 99 5.19 11.82 7.91
C THR A 99 6.04 10.56 7.99
N TRP A 100 5.50 9.41 7.50
CA TRP A 100 6.24 8.15 7.46
C TRP A 100 7.51 8.25 6.63
N ILE A 101 7.47 8.89 5.46
CA ILE A 101 8.66 8.99 4.60
C ILE A 101 9.80 9.77 5.31
N VAL A 102 9.48 10.77 6.12
CA VAL A 102 10.46 11.49 6.94
C VAL A 102 11.04 10.55 8.00
N ALA A 103 10.20 9.90 8.80
CA ALA A 103 10.67 8.99 9.86
C ALA A 103 11.55 7.86 9.28
N TRP A 104 11.18 7.32 8.10
CA TRP A 104 11.95 6.31 7.39
C TRP A 104 13.33 6.83 6.95
N HIS A 105 13.39 8.01 6.32
CA HIS A 105 14.64 8.61 5.85
C HIS A 105 15.60 9.04 6.96
N TYR A 106 15.08 9.37 8.12
CA TYR A 106 15.90 9.66 9.31
C TYR A 106 16.13 8.42 10.20
N GLU A 107 15.77 7.23 9.70
CA GLU A 107 16.01 5.93 10.35
C GLU A 107 15.41 5.82 11.78
N VAL A 108 14.34 6.56 12.04
CA VAL A 108 13.55 6.44 13.27
C VAL A 108 12.59 5.24 13.10
N LEU A 109 13.15 4.01 13.03
CA LEU A 109 12.41 2.81 12.58
C LEU A 109 11.21 2.47 13.46
N TRP A 110 11.32 2.64 14.80
CA TRP A 110 10.18 2.42 15.69
C TRP A 110 9.04 3.42 15.38
N GLY A 111 9.39 4.69 15.12
CA GLY A 111 8.44 5.71 14.71
C GLY A 111 7.82 5.40 13.34
N ALA A 112 8.65 5.02 12.37
CA ALA A 112 8.20 4.61 11.04
C ALA A 112 7.24 3.40 11.13
N ALA A 113 7.54 2.39 11.96
CA ALA A 113 6.68 1.22 12.17
C ALA A 113 5.32 1.60 12.78
N VAL A 114 5.28 2.49 13.76
CA VAL A 114 4.02 2.99 14.34
C VAL A 114 3.21 3.78 13.33
N ILE A 115 3.85 4.68 12.58
CA ILE A 115 3.18 5.52 11.58
C ILE A 115 2.64 4.67 10.43
N ILE A 116 3.41 3.71 9.91
CA ILE A 116 2.93 2.84 8.81
C ILE A 116 1.81 1.90 9.28
N GLY A 117 1.84 1.46 10.54
CA GLY A 117 0.74 0.71 11.16
C GLY A 117 -0.55 1.55 11.26
N ALA A 118 -0.45 2.82 11.64
CA ALA A 118 -1.57 3.76 11.63
C ALA A 118 -2.06 4.03 10.21
N LEU A 119 -1.15 4.18 9.24
CA LEU A 119 -1.48 4.30 7.83
C LEU A 119 -2.25 3.07 7.32
N LEU A 120 -1.75 1.87 7.63
CA LEU A 120 -2.42 0.61 7.29
C LEU A 120 -3.84 0.57 7.85
N TRP A 121 -4.02 1.01 9.10
CA TRP A 121 -5.35 1.11 9.70
C TRP A 121 -6.30 2.02 8.91
N THR A 122 -5.84 3.21 8.48
CA THR A 122 -6.68 4.09 7.66
C THR A 122 -7.09 3.42 6.34
N LEU A 123 -6.18 2.66 5.71
CA LEU A 123 -6.46 1.96 4.47
C LEU A 123 -7.41 0.77 4.66
N ILE A 124 -7.37 0.08 5.80
CA ILE A 124 -8.38 -0.92 6.18
C ILE A 124 -9.76 -0.27 6.27
N ARG A 125 -9.86 0.93 6.86
CA ARG A 125 -11.13 1.69 6.94
C ARG A 125 -11.64 2.08 5.56
N ILE A 126 -10.78 2.61 4.70
CA ILE A 126 -11.14 2.97 3.31
C ILE A 126 -11.56 1.71 2.52
N ASN A 127 -10.80 0.62 2.65
CA ASN A 127 -11.11 -0.63 1.95
C ASN A 127 -12.51 -1.15 2.30
N LYS A 128 -12.94 -1.05 3.56
CA LYS A 128 -14.29 -1.42 3.99
C LYS A 128 -15.36 -0.63 3.21
N GLU A 129 -15.17 0.66 3.00
CA GLU A 129 -16.12 1.51 2.27
C GLU A 129 -16.12 1.22 0.76
N THR A 130 -14.96 0.91 0.18
CA THR A 130 -14.80 0.69 -1.27
C THR A 130 -15.18 -0.70 -1.73
N THR A 131 -15.23 -1.69 -0.84
CA THR A 131 -15.48 -3.10 -1.16
C THR A 131 -16.87 -3.59 -0.76
N ALA A 132 -17.67 -2.77 -0.08
CA ALA A 132 -19.02 -3.12 0.36
C ALA A 132 -19.93 -3.57 -0.80
N THR A 133 -19.76 -2.96 -1.98
CA THR A 133 -20.53 -3.31 -3.19
C THR A 133 -19.65 -3.20 -4.44
N ARG A 134 -19.99 -3.97 -5.49
CA ARG A 134 -19.42 -3.74 -6.83
C ARG A 134 -20.11 -2.54 -7.47
N THR A 135 -19.32 -1.58 -7.92
CA THR A 135 -19.81 -0.35 -8.57
C THR A 135 -19.59 -0.39 -10.07
N THR A 136 -19.99 0.67 -10.78
CA THR A 136 -19.72 0.86 -12.22
C THR A 136 -18.22 0.83 -12.49
N LEU A 137 -17.83 0.57 -13.74
CA LEU A 137 -16.41 0.55 -14.14
C LEU A 137 -15.71 1.86 -13.81
N GLY A 138 -16.33 3.01 -14.10
CA GLY A 138 -15.75 4.33 -13.81
C GLY A 138 -15.49 4.52 -12.30
N SER A 139 -16.47 4.19 -11.44
CA SER A 139 -16.29 4.26 -9.98
C SER A 139 -15.25 3.25 -9.48
N THR A 140 -15.18 2.07 -10.10
CA THR A 140 -14.16 1.07 -9.75
C THR A 140 -12.76 1.59 -10.07
N LEU A 141 -12.53 2.15 -11.26
CA LEU A 141 -11.25 2.70 -11.68
C LEU A 141 -10.82 3.92 -10.85
N ALA A 142 -11.78 4.79 -10.50
CA ALA A 142 -11.50 6.06 -9.84
C ALA A 142 -11.47 5.98 -8.31
N ILE A 143 -12.10 4.98 -7.70
CA ILE A 143 -12.22 4.88 -6.24
C ILE A 143 -11.64 3.57 -5.72
N ARG A 144 -12.13 2.40 -6.21
CA ARG A 144 -11.77 1.12 -5.62
C ARG A 144 -10.31 0.72 -5.91
N ILE A 145 -9.88 0.79 -7.18
CA ILE A 145 -8.53 0.38 -7.60
C ILE A 145 -7.44 1.22 -6.93
N PRO A 146 -7.53 2.59 -6.88
CA PRO A 146 -6.54 3.41 -6.20
C PRO A 146 -6.24 2.94 -4.78
N PHE A 147 -7.28 2.76 -3.98
CA PHE A 147 -7.10 2.36 -2.58
C PHE A 147 -6.75 0.87 -2.42
N ALA A 148 -7.20 -0.01 -3.31
CA ALA A 148 -6.81 -1.42 -3.27
C ALA A 148 -5.32 -1.61 -3.56
N VAL A 149 -4.76 -0.89 -4.54
CA VAL A 149 -3.32 -0.90 -4.86
C VAL A 149 -2.52 -0.31 -3.71
N TYR A 150 -2.93 0.84 -3.19
CA TYR A 150 -2.27 1.48 -2.06
C TYR A 150 -2.29 0.59 -0.82
N PHE A 151 -3.44 0.00 -0.49
CA PHE A 151 -3.59 -0.92 0.65
C PHE A 151 -2.70 -2.15 0.51
N GLY A 152 -2.65 -2.78 -0.68
CA GLY A 152 -1.78 -3.92 -0.93
C GLY A 152 -0.31 -3.59 -0.70
N TRP A 153 0.16 -2.45 -1.22
CA TRP A 153 1.54 -2.03 -1.04
C TRP A 153 1.89 -1.69 0.41
N VAL A 154 1.02 -0.95 1.11
CA VAL A 154 1.25 -0.61 2.53
C VAL A 154 1.19 -1.86 3.41
N THR A 155 0.41 -2.89 3.07
CA THR A 155 0.45 -4.19 3.78
C THR A 155 1.85 -4.80 3.71
N VAL A 156 2.46 -4.88 2.52
CA VAL A 156 3.83 -5.39 2.33
C VAL A 156 4.86 -4.48 3.01
N ALA A 157 4.73 -3.18 2.82
CA ALA A 157 5.64 -2.20 3.41
C ALA A 157 5.60 -2.21 4.95
N THR A 158 4.45 -2.49 5.57
CA THR A 158 4.34 -2.65 7.03
C THR A 158 5.16 -3.85 7.50
N VAL A 159 5.07 -4.99 6.79
CA VAL A 159 5.88 -6.17 7.10
C VAL A 159 7.37 -5.86 6.95
N ALA A 160 7.76 -5.19 5.86
CA ALA A 160 9.16 -4.79 5.64
C ALA A 160 9.68 -3.83 6.72
N ASN A 161 8.86 -2.85 7.16
CA ASN A 161 9.23 -1.93 8.25
C ASN A 161 9.44 -2.67 9.57
N ILE A 162 8.56 -3.62 9.89
CA ILE A 162 8.70 -4.45 11.10
C ILE A 162 9.95 -5.32 10.99
N SER A 163 10.25 -5.90 9.83
CA SER A 163 11.45 -6.70 9.61
C SER A 163 12.72 -5.86 9.80
N ALA A 164 12.78 -4.65 9.23
CA ALA A 164 13.91 -3.74 9.41
C ALA A 164 14.10 -3.33 10.89
N LEU A 165 12.99 -3.05 11.60
CA LEU A 165 13.03 -2.74 13.03
C LEU A 165 13.56 -3.91 13.85
N LEU A 166 13.18 -5.15 13.53
CA LEU A 166 13.67 -6.35 14.22
C LEU A 166 15.15 -6.59 13.96
N VAL A 167 15.61 -6.35 12.72
CA VAL A 167 17.05 -6.40 12.39
C VAL A 167 17.81 -5.36 13.21
N GLN A 168 17.35 -4.10 13.24
CA GLN A 168 17.97 -3.03 14.04
C GLN A 168 18.01 -3.38 15.53
N ALA A 169 17.01 -4.09 16.03
CA ALA A 169 16.93 -4.52 17.43
C ALA A 169 17.78 -5.78 17.74
N GLY A 170 18.52 -6.31 16.75
CA GLY A 170 19.41 -7.46 16.92
C GLY A 170 18.71 -8.83 16.91
N PHE A 171 17.45 -8.90 16.45
CA PHE A 171 16.71 -10.16 16.36
C PHE A 171 17.08 -11.01 15.16
N ALA A 172 17.73 -10.43 14.13
CA ALA A 172 18.10 -11.17 12.90
C ALA A 172 19.14 -12.27 13.15
N ASP A 173 20.06 -12.05 14.11
CA ASP A 173 21.13 -12.97 14.45
C ASP A 173 20.85 -13.73 15.77
N GLY A 174 19.59 -13.82 16.13
CA GLY A 174 19.18 -14.47 17.39
C GLY A 174 19.43 -15.98 17.39
N PRO A 175 19.70 -16.60 18.55
CA PRO A 175 20.01 -18.02 18.65
C PRO A 175 18.83 -18.96 18.35
N TRP A 176 17.64 -18.41 18.10
CA TRP A 176 16.39 -19.18 18.03
C TRP A 176 16.00 -19.55 16.59
N LEU A 177 16.23 -18.67 15.60
CA LEU A 177 15.85 -18.87 14.20
C LEU A 177 16.88 -18.22 13.28
N SER A 178 17.29 -18.93 12.22
CA SER A 178 18.11 -18.33 11.17
C SER A 178 17.33 -17.25 10.41
N ALA A 179 18.02 -16.28 9.79
CA ALA A 179 17.42 -15.24 8.97
C ALA A 179 16.55 -15.84 7.85
N GLU A 180 16.96 -16.96 7.23
CA GLU A 180 16.17 -17.68 6.23
C GLU A 180 14.85 -18.22 6.81
N THR A 181 14.92 -18.94 7.95
CA THR A 181 13.72 -19.50 8.59
C THR A 181 12.76 -18.40 9.00
N TRP A 182 13.27 -17.31 9.57
CA TRP A 182 12.46 -16.16 9.92
C TRP A 182 11.77 -15.57 8.69
N THR A 183 12.52 -15.39 7.59
CA THR A 183 11.97 -14.85 6.34
C THR A 183 10.89 -15.76 5.76
N ILE A 184 11.06 -17.07 5.77
CA ILE A 184 10.04 -18.02 5.32
C ILE A 184 8.76 -17.88 6.17
N VAL A 185 8.87 -17.76 7.48
CA VAL A 185 7.73 -17.53 8.37
C VAL A 185 7.01 -16.24 7.99
N VAL A 186 7.75 -15.15 7.79
CA VAL A 186 7.19 -13.84 7.40
C VAL A 186 6.51 -13.90 6.02
N LEU A 187 7.11 -14.59 5.03
CA LEU A 187 6.51 -14.81 3.71
C LEU A 187 5.18 -15.56 3.80
N VAL A 188 5.13 -16.65 4.59
CA VAL A 188 3.91 -17.44 4.79
C VAL A 188 2.83 -16.63 5.50
N VAL A 189 3.18 -15.86 6.53
CA VAL A 189 2.25 -14.96 7.23
C VAL A 189 1.72 -13.89 6.27
N ALA A 190 2.59 -13.26 5.48
CA ALA A 190 2.20 -12.24 4.50
C ALA A 190 1.25 -12.81 3.43
N VAL A 191 1.52 -13.99 2.89
CA VAL A 191 0.63 -14.69 1.93
C VAL A 191 -0.70 -15.04 2.59
N THR A 192 -0.70 -15.52 3.82
CA THR A 192 -1.92 -15.88 4.55
C THR A 192 -2.82 -14.67 4.76
N ILE A 193 -2.28 -13.59 5.32
CA ILE A 193 -3.01 -12.33 5.52
C ILE A 193 -3.48 -11.77 4.17
N GLY A 194 -2.60 -11.76 3.18
CA GLY A 194 -2.88 -11.29 1.84
C GLY A 194 -4.00 -12.06 1.15
N THR A 195 -3.97 -13.39 1.23
CA THR A 195 -4.99 -14.28 0.67
C THR A 195 -6.36 -14.04 1.33
N ILE A 196 -6.41 -14.03 2.67
CA ILE A 196 -7.64 -13.78 3.41
C ILE A 196 -8.21 -12.41 3.01
N THR A 197 -7.38 -11.37 3.02
CA THR A 197 -7.79 -10.00 2.68
C THR A 197 -8.31 -9.91 1.25
N ALA A 198 -7.59 -10.48 0.27
CA ALA A 198 -7.98 -10.45 -1.14
C ALA A 198 -9.30 -11.19 -1.39
N LEU A 199 -9.48 -12.36 -0.79
CA LEU A 199 -10.67 -13.18 -1.00
C LEU A 199 -11.90 -12.65 -0.26
N VAL A 200 -11.77 -12.21 0.99
CA VAL A 200 -12.88 -11.61 1.76
C VAL A 200 -13.40 -10.36 1.06
N ASN A 201 -12.51 -9.51 0.57
CA ASN A 201 -12.87 -8.25 -0.09
C ASN A 201 -13.10 -8.40 -1.61
N SER A 202 -12.92 -9.60 -2.18
CA SER A 202 -12.96 -9.83 -3.64
C SER A 202 -12.13 -8.78 -4.39
N SER A 203 -10.86 -8.58 -3.97
CA SER A 203 -10.00 -7.48 -4.42
C SER A 203 -8.81 -7.98 -5.24
N PRO A 204 -8.97 -8.15 -6.57
CA PRO A 204 -7.88 -8.62 -7.43
C PRO A 204 -6.71 -7.64 -7.47
N SER A 205 -6.97 -6.32 -7.45
CA SER A 205 -5.92 -5.30 -7.51
C SER A 205 -5.02 -5.34 -6.27
N TYR A 206 -5.59 -5.58 -5.08
CA TYR A 206 -4.82 -5.81 -3.85
C TYR A 206 -3.91 -7.05 -3.98
N ALA A 207 -4.46 -8.17 -4.46
CA ALA A 207 -3.70 -9.42 -4.63
C ALA A 207 -2.57 -9.28 -5.66
N LEU A 208 -2.80 -8.56 -6.77
CA LEU A 208 -1.78 -8.29 -7.79
C LEU A 208 -0.60 -7.47 -7.25
N VAL A 209 -0.82 -6.61 -6.27
CA VAL A 209 0.27 -5.89 -5.60
C VAL A 209 1.14 -6.85 -4.79
N LEU A 210 0.54 -7.85 -4.15
CA LEU A 210 1.32 -8.88 -3.45
C LEU A 210 2.12 -9.73 -4.44
N VAL A 211 1.55 -10.07 -5.60
CA VAL A 211 2.30 -10.73 -6.70
C VAL A 211 3.50 -9.89 -7.12
N TRP A 212 3.32 -8.58 -7.32
CA TRP A 212 4.39 -7.65 -7.65
C TRP A 212 5.50 -7.63 -6.59
N ALA A 213 5.13 -7.54 -5.31
CA ALA A 213 6.08 -7.50 -4.21
C ALA A 213 6.87 -8.82 -4.10
N PHE A 214 6.20 -9.96 -4.19
CA PHE A 214 6.85 -11.27 -4.13
C PHE A 214 7.73 -11.55 -5.35
N TRP A 215 7.33 -11.07 -6.54
CA TRP A 215 8.20 -11.09 -7.70
C TRP A 215 9.46 -10.25 -7.48
N GLY A 216 9.34 -9.09 -6.85
CA GLY A 216 10.47 -8.26 -6.48
C GLY A 216 11.41 -8.93 -5.46
N ILE A 217 10.87 -9.64 -4.46
CA ILE A 217 11.66 -10.43 -3.50
C ILE A 217 12.42 -11.54 -4.23
N LEU A 218 11.72 -12.32 -5.07
CA LEU A 218 12.35 -13.38 -5.85
C LEU A 218 13.44 -12.83 -6.77
N SER A 219 13.18 -11.70 -7.44
CA SER A 219 14.15 -11.06 -8.33
C SER A 219 15.40 -10.61 -7.59
N ARG A 220 15.27 -10.11 -6.36
CA ARG A 220 16.42 -9.74 -5.52
C ARG A 220 17.28 -10.95 -5.20
N HIS A 221 16.66 -12.05 -4.79
CA HIS A 221 17.37 -13.29 -4.45
C HIS A 221 18.08 -13.94 -5.66
N LEU A 222 17.53 -13.79 -6.87
CA LEU A 222 18.10 -14.35 -8.10
C LEU A 222 19.11 -13.42 -8.77
N SER A 223 19.14 -12.14 -8.42
CA SER A 223 20.02 -11.14 -9.05
C SER A 223 21.49 -11.37 -8.68
N PRO A 224 22.40 -11.52 -9.68
CA PRO A 224 23.83 -11.60 -9.42
C PRO A 224 24.43 -10.36 -8.76
N ALA A 225 23.77 -9.20 -8.91
CA ALA A 225 24.17 -7.94 -8.29
C ALA A 225 23.72 -7.78 -6.84
N GLU A 226 22.80 -8.65 -6.39
CA GLU A 226 22.22 -8.64 -5.04
C GLU A 226 22.62 -9.92 -4.29
N TRP A 227 21.67 -10.81 -3.98
CA TRP A 227 21.91 -12.04 -3.21
C TRP A 227 22.50 -13.21 -4.00
N ASN A 228 22.61 -13.13 -5.33
CA ASN A 228 23.26 -14.11 -6.20
C ASN A 228 22.90 -15.59 -5.89
N ALA A 229 21.62 -15.85 -5.63
CA ALA A 229 21.08 -17.16 -5.27
C ALA A 229 21.65 -17.77 -3.95
N GLU A 230 22.17 -16.97 -3.04
CA GLU A 230 22.77 -17.42 -1.79
C GLU A 230 21.77 -18.15 -0.85
N PHE A 231 20.47 -17.82 -0.94
CA PHE A 231 19.43 -18.33 -0.06
C PHE A 231 18.43 -19.25 -0.79
N PRO A 232 18.79 -20.49 -1.14
CA PRO A 232 17.95 -21.36 -1.97
C PRO A 232 16.63 -21.73 -1.32
N THR A 233 16.54 -21.78 0.00
CA THR A 233 15.29 -22.08 0.73
C THR A 233 14.29 -20.92 0.63
N VAL A 234 14.75 -19.67 0.69
CA VAL A 234 13.90 -18.48 0.50
C VAL A 234 13.43 -18.38 -0.96
N ILE A 235 14.34 -18.68 -1.91
CA ILE A 235 14.00 -18.75 -3.35
C ILE A 235 12.89 -19.77 -3.58
N LEU A 236 13.04 -20.99 -3.08
CA LEU A 236 12.06 -22.05 -3.23
C LEU A 236 10.71 -21.66 -2.60
N ALA A 237 10.73 -21.14 -1.38
CA ALA A 237 9.52 -20.67 -0.70
C ALA A 237 8.80 -19.60 -1.53
N THR A 238 9.53 -18.61 -2.05
CA THR A 238 8.96 -17.54 -2.86
C THR A 238 8.44 -18.05 -4.21
N GLN A 239 9.14 -18.99 -4.86
CA GLN A 239 8.69 -19.64 -6.10
C GLN A 239 7.40 -20.47 -5.91
N ILE A 240 7.15 -21.03 -4.73
CA ILE A 240 5.90 -21.74 -4.39
C ILE A 240 4.80 -20.72 -4.08
N LEU A 241 5.08 -19.68 -3.30
CA LEU A 241 4.07 -18.74 -2.81
C LEU A 241 3.61 -17.75 -3.89
N LEU A 242 4.45 -17.39 -4.84
CA LEU A 242 4.11 -16.48 -5.93
C LEU A 242 2.97 -17.00 -6.83
N PRO A 243 2.99 -18.24 -7.35
CA PRO A 243 1.85 -18.82 -8.07
C PRO A 243 0.58 -18.91 -7.23
N VAL A 244 0.67 -19.15 -5.91
CA VAL A 244 -0.48 -19.14 -5.01
C VAL A 244 -1.13 -17.76 -5.00
N LEU A 245 -0.36 -16.69 -4.87
CA LEU A 245 -0.86 -15.30 -4.94
C LEU A 245 -1.46 -14.97 -6.31
N ALA A 246 -0.85 -15.46 -7.41
CA ALA A 246 -1.41 -15.30 -8.75
C ALA A 246 -2.78 -15.98 -8.87
N LEU A 247 -2.91 -17.22 -8.37
CA LEU A 247 -4.18 -17.93 -8.33
C LEU A 247 -5.22 -17.20 -7.46
N VAL A 248 -4.82 -16.71 -6.29
CA VAL A 248 -5.68 -15.90 -5.42
C VAL A 248 -6.19 -14.65 -6.14
N SER A 249 -5.33 -14.00 -6.96
CA SER A 249 -5.73 -12.84 -7.77
C SER A 249 -6.83 -13.19 -8.78
N VAL A 250 -6.71 -14.34 -9.45
CA VAL A 250 -7.72 -14.85 -10.39
C VAL A 250 -9.02 -15.18 -9.66
N ILE A 251 -8.94 -15.89 -8.52
CA ILE A 251 -10.13 -16.23 -7.72
C ILE A 251 -10.82 -14.94 -7.24
N ALA A 252 -10.07 -13.97 -6.73
CA ALA A 252 -10.61 -12.69 -6.29
C ALA A 252 -11.30 -11.94 -7.44
N LEU A 253 -10.73 -11.98 -8.66
CA LEU A 253 -11.32 -11.41 -9.86
C LEU A 253 -12.64 -12.09 -10.22
N VAL A 254 -12.69 -13.42 -10.26
CA VAL A 254 -13.91 -14.16 -10.54
C VAL A 254 -15.00 -13.88 -9.51
N ARG A 255 -14.63 -13.82 -8.22
CA ARG A 255 -15.57 -13.45 -7.14
C ARG A 255 -16.11 -12.04 -7.32
N TRP A 256 -15.23 -11.07 -7.64
CA TRP A 256 -15.64 -9.70 -7.90
C TRP A 256 -16.56 -9.59 -9.12
N LEU A 257 -16.27 -10.29 -10.22
CA LEU A 257 -17.11 -10.28 -11.42
C LEU A 257 -18.52 -10.84 -11.18
N ARG A 258 -18.67 -11.78 -10.22
CA ARG A 258 -19.97 -12.37 -9.85
C ARG A 258 -20.81 -11.48 -8.91
N GLN A 259 -20.24 -10.42 -8.33
CA GLN A 259 -21.01 -9.49 -7.50
C GLN A 259 -21.98 -8.66 -8.36
N PRO A 260 -23.22 -8.38 -7.89
CA PRO A 260 -24.13 -7.48 -8.58
C PRO A 260 -23.55 -6.06 -8.64
N VAL A 261 -23.76 -5.37 -9.76
CA VAL A 261 -23.32 -3.98 -9.92
C VAL A 261 -24.37 -3.06 -9.30
N VAL A 262 -23.98 -2.26 -8.33
CA VAL A 262 -24.81 -1.23 -7.70
C VAL A 262 -24.23 0.15 -8.06
N PRO A 263 -24.92 0.96 -8.88
CA PRO A 263 -24.45 2.30 -9.20
C PRO A 263 -24.37 3.18 -7.96
N LEU A 264 -23.29 3.94 -7.82
CA LEU A 264 -23.21 4.98 -6.78
C LEU A 264 -24.19 6.11 -7.14
N VAL A 265 -25.14 6.38 -6.27
CA VAL A 265 -26.05 7.51 -6.44
C VAL A 265 -25.26 8.80 -6.22
N THR A 266 -25.09 9.58 -7.30
CA THR A 266 -24.50 10.93 -7.21
C THR A 266 -25.63 11.92 -6.98
N THR A 267 -25.59 12.65 -5.89
CA THR A 267 -26.39 13.89 -5.72
C THR A 267 -25.75 14.94 -6.63
N SER A 268 -26.47 15.37 -7.66
CA SER A 268 -25.97 16.46 -8.51
C SER A 268 -25.91 17.75 -7.66
N LEU A 269 -24.77 18.42 -7.68
CA LEU A 269 -24.59 19.75 -7.07
C LEU A 269 -25.22 20.88 -7.92
N ARG A 270 -26.28 20.57 -8.68
CA ARG A 270 -27.08 21.58 -9.39
C ARG A 270 -28.23 22.01 -8.51
N GLY A 271 -28.03 23.07 -7.79
CA GLY A 271 -28.96 23.91 -7.12
C GLY A 271 -28.46 25.32 -7.15
#